data_f326540a4d5a8afcf2a96fa860e5192f
#
_entry.id   f326540a4d5a8afcf2a96fa860e5192f
#
_cell.length_a   1.000
_cell.length_b   1.000
_cell.length_c   1.000
_cell.angle_alpha   90.00
_cell.angle_beta   90.00
_cell.angle_gamma   90.00
#
_symmetry.space_group_name_H-M   'P 1'
#
loop_
_entity.id
_entity.type
_entity.pdbx_description
1 polymer ?
#
loop_
_entity_poly.entity_id
_entity_poly.type
_entity_poly.pdbx_seq_one_letter_code
_entity_poly.pdbx_strand_id
1 'polypeptide(L)'
;MAALYMKGECHMRKTIYMSEPLIRLAEETRGDSRRTSGFSRRLGEIVERYKIMLDIDAQKLPELTDGEMEIMGEIVMGSVIDARKIRGLHLDPLDAAVGTPEERKTLADKIEPLTAGQRLALVEKVEGQI
;
A
#
# COMPACT_ATOMS: atom_id res chain seq x y z
N MET A 1 4.54 17.48 10.14
CA MET A 1 5.51 16.46 9.70
C MET A 1 6.94 16.88 10.01
N ALA A 2 7.77 15.94 10.41
CA ALA A 2 9.17 16.15 10.65
C ALA A 2 10.00 15.56 9.49
N ALA A 3 11.20 16.10 9.28
CA ALA A 3 12.13 15.56 8.29
C ALA A 3 13.22 14.75 8.99
N LEU A 4 13.63 13.65 8.39
CA LEU A 4 14.66 12.76 8.90
C LEU A 4 15.67 12.45 7.80
N TYR A 5 16.97 12.52 8.17
CA TYR A 5 18.03 12.07 7.28
C TYR A 5 18.26 10.58 7.44
N MET A 6 18.20 9.86 6.32
CA MET A 6 18.51 8.45 6.28
C MET A 6 19.85 8.23 5.57
N LYS A 7 20.71 7.40 6.17
CA LYS A 7 21.92 6.91 5.52
C LYS A 7 21.62 5.55 4.91
N GLY A 8 21.64 5.46 3.59
CA GLY A 8 21.59 4.19 2.89
C GLY A 8 22.96 3.53 2.82
N GLU A 9 23.00 2.24 2.51
CA GLU A 9 24.23 1.47 2.33
C GLU A 9 25.14 2.02 1.22
N CYS A 10 24.56 2.75 0.26
CA CYS A 10 25.27 3.41 -0.84
C CYS A 10 25.86 4.76 -0.47
N HIS A 11 25.99 5.09 0.80
CA HIS A 11 26.45 6.38 1.31
C HIS A 11 25.59 7.57 0.87
N MET A 12 24.40 7.31 0.35
CA MET A 12 23.44 8.38 0.00
C MET A 12 22.65 8.80 1.22
N ARG A 13 22.59 10.11 1.42
CA ARG A 13 21.70 10.69 2.42
C ARG A 13 20.41 11.14 1.75
N LYS A 14 19.29 10.65 2.27
CA LYS A 14 17.97 11.08 1.81
C LYS A 14 17.20 11.67 2.97
N THR A 15 16.52 12.77 2.69
CA THR A 15 15.59 13.36 3.64
C THR A 15 14.20 12.84 3.33
N ILE A 16 13.51 12.30 4.33
CA ILE A 16 12.13 11.87 4.21
C ILE A 16 11.25 12.72 5.14
N TYR A 17 10.05 13.02 4.67
CA TYR A 17 9.03 13.61 5.52
C TYR A 17 8.31 12.52 6.28
N MET A 18 8.19 12.71 7.60
CA MET A 18 7.62 11.68 8.46
C MET A 18 6.14 11.91 8.68
N SER A 19 5.32 10.99 8.19
CA SER A 19 3.93 10.89 8.57
C SER A 19 3.81 10.36 10.01
N GLU A 20 2.64 10.47 10.59
CA GLU A 20 2.42 10.01 11.96
C GLU A 20 2.83 8.56 12.22
N PRO A 21 2.53 7.57 11.34
CA PRO A 21 3.00 6.20 11.54
C PRO A 21 4.53 6.08 11.60
N LEU A 22 5.25 6.86 10.79
CA LEU A 22 6.71 6.87 10.82
C LEU A 22 7.24 7.51 12.10
N ILE A 23 6.60 8.56 12.57
CA ILE A 23 6.96 9.20 13.85
C ILE A 23 6.80 8.22 15.01
N ARG A 24 5.69 7.49 15.03
CA ARG A 24 5.47 6.43 16.05
C ARG A 24 6.54 5.36 15.98
N LEU A 25 6.88 4.90 14.78
CA LEU A 25 7.92 3.90 14.61
C LEU A 25 9.27 4.42 15.15
N ALA A 26 9.59 5.68 14.87
CA ALA A 26 10.80 6.31 15.38
C ALA A 26 10.82 6.36 16.91
N GLU A 27 9.70 6.67 17.54
CA GLU A 27 9.56 6.70 18.99
C GLU A 27 9.69 5.31 19.61
N GLU A 28 9.04 4.30 19.02
CA GLU A 28 9.09 2.91 19.46
C GLU A 28 10.50 2.32 19.41
N THR A 29 11.33 2.80 18.49
CA THR A 29 12.69 2.31 18.31
C THR A 29 13.76 3.18 18.98
N ARG A 30 13.36 4.24 19.68
CA ARG A 30 14.28 5.21 20.29
C ARG A 30 15.21 4.60 21.31
N GLY A 31 14.81 3.62 22.05
CA GLY A 31 15.63 2.97 23.08
C GLY A 31 16.50 1.82 22.57
N ASP A 32 16.51 1.55 21.28
CA ASP A 32 17.31 0.47 20.73
C ASP A 32 18.78 0.86 20.72
N SER A 33 19.56 0.24 21.59
CA SER A 33 20.97 0.55 21.81
C SER A 33 21.91 -0.01 20.73
N ARG A 34 21.39 -0.59 19.70
CA ARG A 34 22.22 -1.14 18.61
C ARG A 34 22.79 -0.02 17.75
N ARG A 35 23.98 -0.25 17.20
CA ARG A 35 24.82 0.74 16.53
C ARG A 35 24.18 1.45 15.35
N THR A 36 23.24 0.84 14.70
CA THR A 36 22.44 1.47 13.62
C THR A 36 21.21 2.07 14.24
N SER A 37 20.73 3.17 13.67
CA SER A 37 19.45 3.73 14.07
C SER A 37 18.40 2.61 14.08
N GLY A 38 17.84 2.29 15.24
CA GLY A 38 16.80 1.30 15.39
C GLY A 38 15.63 1.55 14.46
N PHE A 39 15.31 2.83 14.22
CA PHE A 39 14.29 3.25 13.27
C PHE A 39 14.62 2.83 11.84
N SER A 40 15.81 3.15 11.33
CA SER A 40 16.17 2.83 9.95
C SER A 40 16.17 1.33 9.71
N ARG A 41 16.73 0.57 10.64
CA ARG A 41 16.73 -0.89 10.56
C ARG A 41 15.33 -1.45 10.56
N ARG A 42 14.49 -1.01 11.47
CA ARG A 42 13.10 -1.49 11.58
C ARG A 42 12.26 -1.11 10.37
N LEU A 43 12.43 0.11 9.88
CA LEU A 43 11.75 0.55 8.68
C LEU A 43 12.14 -0.31 7.48
N GLY A 44 13.43 -0.59 7.32
CA GLY A 44 13.93 -1.46 6.26
C GLY A 44 13.34 -2.86 6.33
N GLU A 45 13.28 -3.45 7.52
CA GLU A 45 12.66 -4.75 7.73
C GLU A 45 11.17 -4.76 7.34
N ILE A 46 10.44 -3.74 7.73
CA ILE A 46 9.00 -3.63 7.42
C ILE A 46 8.81 -3.52 5.91
N VAL A 47 9.56 -2.66 5.24
CA VAL A 47 9.46 -2.48 3.79
C VAL A 47 9.80 -3.78 3.06
N GLU A 48 10.86 -4.46 3.47
CA GLU A 48 11.26 -5.73 2.85
C GLU A 48 10.18 -6.80 3.01
N ARG A 49 9.66 -6.96 4.23
CA ARG A 49 8.59 -7.93 4.50
C ARG A 49 7.31 -7.59 3.77
N TYR A 50 6.97 -6.32 3.69
CA TYR A 50 5.81 -5.85 2.94
C TYR A 50 5.93 -6.20 1.46
N LYS A 51 7.09 -5.97 0.85
CA LYS A 51 7.34 -6.32 -0.56
C LYS A 51 7.26 -7.82 -0.81
N ILE A 52 7.80 -8.62 0.08
CA ILE A 52 7.72 -10.08 -0.02
C ILE A 52 6.24 -10.51 0.02
N MET A 53 5.49 -9.98 0.95
CA MET A 53 4.06 -10.27 1.07
C MET A 53 3.30 -9.87 -0.19
N LEU A 54 3.56 -8.69 -0.73
CA LEU A 54 2.94 -8.22 -1.96
C LEU A 54 3.25 -9.13 -3.15
N ASP A 55 4.49 -9.57 -3.29
CA ASP A 55 4.90 -10.46 -4.37
C ASP A 55 4.16 -11.80 -4.31
N ILE A 56 4.00 -12.35 -3.10
CA ILE A 56 3.27 -13.58 -2.87
C ILE A 56 1.79 -13.40 -3.21
N ASP A 57 1.19 -12.36 -2.70
CA ASP A 57 -0.24 -12.10 -2.88
C ASP A 57 -0.58 -11.68 -4.31
N ALA A 58 0.32 -10.98 -5.00
CA ALA A 58 0.13 -10.57 -6.38
C ALA A 58 -0.04 -11.77 -7.33
N GLN A 59 0.61 -12.88 -7.04
CA GLN A 59 0.50 -14.11 -7.83
C GLN A 59 -0.89 -14.75 -7.75
N LYS A 60 -1.66 -14.40 -6.73
CA LYS A 60 -2.99 -14.94 -6.49
C LYS A 60 -4.12 -14.01 -6.90
N LEU A 61 -3.78 -12.88 -7.52
CA LEU A 61 -4.78 -11.92 -7.96
C LEU A 61 -5.51 -12.42 -9.21
N PRO A 62 -6.82 -12.17 -9.31
CA PRO A 62 -7.56 -12.47 -10.53
C PRO A 62 -7.12 -11.54 -11.66
N GLU A 63 -7.25 -12.01 -12.89
CA GLU A 63 -7.06 -11.17 -14.06
C GLU A 63 -8.20 -10.16 -14.16
N LEU A 64 -7.86 -8.91 -14.40
CA LEU A 64 -8.82 -7.84 -14.60
C LEU A 64 -8.82 -7.40 -16.05
N THR A 65 -10.00 -7.09 -16.58
CA THR A 65 -10.13 -6.47 -17.89
C THR A 65 -9.69 -5.00 -17.83
N ASP A 66 -9.47 -4.40 -18.99
CA ASP A 66 -9.11 -2.98 -19.05
C ASP A 66 -10.19 -2.09 -18.40
N GLY A 67 -11.46 -2.41 -18.61
CA GLY A 67 -12.56 -1.70 -17.96
C GLY A 67 -12.56 -1.86 -16.45
N GLU A 68 -12.26 -3.05 -15.94
CA GLU A 68 -12.13 -3.29 -14.52
C GLU A 68 -10.93 -2.57 -13.91
N MET A 69 -9.81 -2.49 -14.63
CA MET A 69 -8.64 -1.72 -14.20
C MET A 69 -8.95 -0.23 -14.12
N GLU A 70 -9.74 0.29 -15.04
CA GLU A 70 -10.18 1.68 -15.01
C GLU A 70 -11.05 1.97 -13.78
N ILE A 71 -11.97 1.06 -13.45
CA ILE A 71 -12.79 1.15 -12.25
C ILE A 71 -11.91 1.15 -11.00
N MET A 72 -10.95 0.24 -10.94
CA MET A 72 -10.00 0.17 -9.83
C MET A 72 -9.18 1.45 -9.70
N GLY A 73 -8.74 2.02 -10.81
CA GLY A 73 -8.02 3.30 -10.80
C GLY A 73 -8.83 4.41 -10.13
N GLU A 74 -10.12 4.52 -10.45
CA GLU A 74 -11.00 5.50 -9.80
C GLU A 74 -11.14 5.26 -8.30
N ILE A 75 -11.33 4.00 -7.90
CA ILE A 75 -11.47 3.64 -6.49
C ILE A 75 -10.20 3.99 -5.72
N VAL A 76 -9.05 3.62 -6.25
CA VAL A 76 -7.75 3.83 -5.59
C VAL A 76 -7.46 5.32 -5.45
N MET A 77 -7.71 6.11 -6.49
CA MET A 77 -7.53 7.57 -6.42
C MET A 77 -8.46 8.20 -5.38
N GLY A 78 -9.71 7.78 -5.33
CA GLY A 78 -10.65 8.24 -4.30
C GLY A 78 -10.20 7.84 -2.90
N SER A 79 -9.60 6.67 -2.75
CA SER A 79 -9.12 6.16 -1.47
C SER A 79 -7.88 6.87 -0.96
N VAL A 80 -7.06 7.43 -1.85
CA VAL A 80 -5.91 8.25 -1.43
C VAL A 80 -6.39 9.48 -0.66
N ILE A 81 -7.55 10.03 -1.04
CA ILE A 81 -8.14 11.19 -0.35
C ILE A 81 -8.82 10.75 0.95
N ASP A 82 -9.38 9.56 0.98
CA ASP A 82 -10.07 9.03 2.17
C ASP A 82 -9.26 7.91 2.83
N ALA A 83 -8.43 8.30 3.78
CA ALA A 83 -7.57 7.38 4.52
C ALA A 83 -8.36 6.28 5.27
N ARG A 84 -9.63 6.52 5.58
CA ARG A 84 -10.47 5.51 6.25
C ARG A 84 -10.81 4.36 5.32
N LYS A 85 -11.05 4.65 4.04
CA LYS A 85 -11.29 3.61 3.03
C LYS A 85 -10.06 2.76 2.81
N ILE A 86 -8.88 3.37 2.72
CA ILE A 86 -7.62 2.65 2.62
C ILE A 86 -7.41 1.76 3.85
N ARG A 87 -7.61 2.32 5.04
CA ARG A 87 -7.40 1.60 6.29
C ARG A 87 -8.34 0.41 6.43
N GLY A 88 -9.58 0.54 6.00
CA GLY A 88 -10.55 -0.55 6.00
C GLY A 88 -10.41 -1.50 4.82
N LEU A 89 -9.55 -1.20 3.84
CA LEU A 89 -9.44 -1.91 2.57
C LEU A 89 -10.79 -2.10 1.90
N HIS A 90 -11.64 -1.09 2.06
CA HIS A 90 -12.98 -1.10 1.52
C HIS A 90 -12.94 -0.67 0.05
N LEU A 91 -12.83 -1.65 -0.82
CA LEU A 91 -12.83 -1.47 -2.25
C LEU A 91 -14.22 -1.78 -2.78
N ASP A 92 -14.99 -0.74 -3.10
CA ASP A 92 -16.37 -0.90 -3.56
C ASP A 92 -16.53 -0.45 -5.02
N PRO A 93 -16.44 -1.39 -5.97
CA PRO A 93 -16.62 -1.06 -7.38
C PRO A 93 -18.02 -0.57 -7.74
N LEU A 94 -19.03 -0.90 -6.94
CA LEU A 94 -20.41 -0.51 -7.22
C LEU A 94 -20.64 0.99 -7.08
N ASP A 95 -19.82 1.66 -6.30
CA ASP A 95 -19.87 3.12 -6.11
C ASP A 95 -19.08 3.89 -7.19
N ALA A 96 -18.37 3.19 -8.07
CA ALA A 96 -17.59 3.84 -9.12
C ALA A 96 -18.50 4.48 -10.18
N ALA A 97 -18.06 5.62 -10.73
CA ALA A 97 -18.78 6.33 -11.78
C ALA A 97 -18.42 5.85 -13.19
N VAL A 98 -17.28 5.17 -13.35
CA VAL A 98 -16.82 4.64 -14.64
C VAL A 98 -17.21 3.18 -14.83
N GLY A 99 -17.15 2.71 -16.05
CA GLY A 99 -17.48 1.34 -16.41
C GLY A 99 -18.99 1.08 -16.52
N THR A 100 -19.33 -0.10 -17.00
CA THR A 100 -20.72 -0.54 -17.06
C THR A 100 -21.16 -1.14 -15.72
N PRO A 101 -22.46 -1.21 -15.44
CA PRO A 101 -22.96 -1.88 -14.24
C PRO A 101 -22.51 -3.34 -14.14
N GLU A 102 -22.42 -4.02 -15.28
CA GLU A 102 -21.96 -5.42 -15.35
C GLU A 102 -20.49 -5.55 -15.01
N GLU A 103 -19.65 -4.67 -15.56
CA GLU A 103 -18.23 -4.62 -15.22
C GLU A 103 -18.00 -4.35 -13.73
N ARG A 104 -18.73 -3.40 -13.17
CA ARG A 104 -18.64 -3.09 -11.73
C ARG A 104 -19.04 -4.27 -10.87
N LYS A 105 -20.11 -4.97 -11.24
CA LYS A 105 -20.56 -6.15 -10.51
C LYS A 105 -19.55 -7.30 -10.61
N THR A 106 -19.04 -7.56 -11.79
CA THR A 106 -18.04 -8.61 -12.01
C THR A 106 -16.78 -8.32 -11.20
N LEU A 107 -16.34 -7.07 -11.17
CA LEU A 107 -15.20 -6.66 -10.37
C LEU A 107 -15.48 -6.82 -8.87
N ALA A 108 -16.65 -6.44 -8.39
CA ALA A 108 -17.05 -6.64 -7.00
C ALA A 108 -16.98 -8.12 -6.61
N ASP A 109 -17.44 -9.00 -7.48
CA ASP A 109 -17.40 -10.44 -7.24
C ASP A 109 -15.96 -10.98 -7.22
N LYS A 110 -15.05 -10.38 -7.99
CA LYS A 110 -13.62 -10.73 -7.97
C LYS A 110 -12.92 -10.26 -6.70
N ILE A 111 -13.32 -9.13 -6.15
CA ILE A 111 -12.69 -8.52 -4.95
C ILE A 111 -13.19 -9.17 -3.67
N GLU A 112 -14.45 -9.54 -3.59
CA GLU A 112 -15.07 -10.03 -2.36
C GLU A 112 -14.29 -11.15 -1.67
N PRO A 113 -13.81 -12.21 -2.38
CA PRO A 113 -13.09 -13.29 -1.73
C PRO A 113 -11.63 -12.96 -1.40
N LEU A 114 -11.13 -11.82 -1.81
CA LEU A 114 -9.71 -11.47 -1.59
C LEU A 114 -9.41 -11.22 -0.11
N THR A 115 -8.27 -11.72 0.33
CA THR A 115 -7.73 -11.40 1.66
C THR A 115 -7.26 -9.95 1.74
N ALA A 116 -7.01 -9.47 2.94
CA ALA A 116 -6.46 -8.12 3.13
C ALA A 116 -5.14 -7.93 2.38
N GLY A 117 -4.24 -8.92 2.43
CA GLY A 117 -2.97 -8.87 1.71
C GLY A 117 -3.16 -8.82 0.20
N GLN A 118 -4.09 -9.59 -0.34
CA GLN A 118 -4.43 -9.59 -1.76
C GLN A 118 -5.04 -8.26 -2.19
N ARG A 119 -5.87 -7.64 -1.37
CA ARG A 119 -6.44 -6.32 -1.65
C ARG A 119 -5.36 -5.24 -1.67
N LEU A 120 -4.41 -5.29 -0.73
CA LEU A 120 -3.25 -4.40 -0.74
C LEU A 120 -2.41 -4.59 -2.01
N ALA A 121 -2.16 -5.84 -2.39
CA ALA A 121 -1.42 -6.15 -3.62
C ALA A 121 -2.15 -5.60 -4.86
N LEU A 122 -3.47 -5.69 -4.88
CA LEU A 122 -4.28 -5.15 -5.97
C LEU A 122 -4.15 -3.62 -6.04
N VAL A 123 -4.22 -2.93 -4.91
CA VAL A 123 -4.02 -1.47 -4.85
C VAL A 123 -2.65 -1.09 -5.36
N GLU A 124 -1.59 -1.77 -4.91
CA GLU A 124 -0.23 -1.50 -5.35
C GLU A 124 -0.03 -1.76 -6.84
N LYS A 125 -0.66 -2.80 -7.36
CA LYS A 125 -0.63 -3.11 -8.79
C LYS A 125 -1.29 -2.00 -9.62
N VAL A 126 -2.43 -1.51 -9.18
CA VAL A 126 -3.17 -0.44 -9.86
C VAL A 126 -2.38 0.86 -9.83
N GLU A 127 -1.67 1.13 -8.75
CA GLU A 127 -0.79 2.29 -8.63
C GLU A 127 0.53 2.13 -9.39
N GLY A 128 0.78 0.95 -9.98
CA GLY A 128 1.98 0.69 -10.76
C GLY A 128 3.23 0.41 -9.92
N GLN A 129 3.07 -0.04 -8.68
CA GLN A 129 4.18 -0.32 -7.77
C GLN A 129 4.68 -1.77 -7.83
N ILE A 130 3.91 -2.64 -8.44
CA ILE A 130 4.26 -4.04 -8.68
C ILE A 130 3.83 -4.50 -10.07
#